data_50a359b965a4fccf5e053ea19ec8a36c
#
_entry.id   50a359b965a4fccf5e053ea19ec8a36c
#
_cell.length_a   1.000
_cell.length_b   1.000
_cell.length_c   1.000
_cell.angle_alpha   90.00
_cell.angle_beta   90.00
_cell.angle_gamma   90.00
#
_symmetry.space_group_name_H-M   'P 1'
#
loop_
_entity.id
_entity.type
_entity.pdbx_description
1 polymer ?
#
loop_
_entity_poly.entity_id
_entity_poly.type
_entity_poly.pdbx_seq_one_letter_code
_entity_poly.pdbx_strand_id
1 'polypeptide(L)'
;MALRGWKPPFQRVEETSGAFIKREFTLAQSQSPCNRKSDFTSANPRVQTGGQSNCIHKEKVMECTVSWTGASGTRSAMGFVAETGSGHLVAMDGAPDPDKPDQSGQNLAARPMELLLAGAGGCTAYDVVLMLKRGRHAVSGCTVKLSSERADTDPKVFTRINMHFTVRGKGIAPTVVERAIKLSHDKYCSASIMLGKTAEITTSFEVIEA
;
A
#
# COMPACT_ATOMS: atom_id res chain seq x y z
N MET A 1 -26.59 -31.64 -39.41
CA MET A 1 -26.43 -32.47 -38.19
C MET A 1 -26.46 -31.54 -37.00
N ALA A 2 -27.60 -31.47 -36.32
CA ALA A 2 -27.91 -30.48 -35.31
C ALA A 2 -27.42 -30.96 -33.93
N LEU A 3 -26.60 -30.20 -33.25
CA LEU A 3 -26.26 -30.43 -31.85
C LEU A 3 -27.27 -29.72 -30.96
N ARG A 4 -28.09 -30.48 -30.29
CA ARG A 4 -29.11 -30.05 -29.33
C ARG A 4 -28.49 -29.85 -27.95
N GLY A 5 -28.79 -28.68 -27.35
CA GLY A 5 -29.29 -28.59 -26.00
C GLY A 5 -28.25 -28.72 -24.84
N TRP A 6 -27.63 -27.62 -24.49
CA TRP A 6 -27.16 -27.46 -23.11
C TRP A 6 -28.00 -26.37 -22.42
N LYS A 7 -28.79 -26.77 -21.38
CA LYS A 7 -29.53 -25.85 -20.51
C LYS A 7 -28.81 -25.80 -19.18
N PRO A 8 -28.46 -24.60 -18.66
CA PRO A 8 -27.98 -24.48 -17.29
C PRO A 8 -29.16 -24.55 -16.30
N PRO A 9 -28.98 -25.13 -15.12
CA PRO A 9 -29.99 -25.14 -14.08
C PRO A 9 -29.94 -23.84 -13.28
N PHE A 10 -30.75 -22.85 -13.67
CA PHE A 10 -31.12 -21.77 -12.76
C PHE A 10 -32.44 -22.12 -12.11
N GLN A 11 -32.41 -22.58 -10.87
CA GLN A 11 -33.57 -22.63 -9.99
C GLN A 11 -33.88 -21.21 -9.51
N ARG A 12 -35.12 -20.82 -9.73
CA ARG A 12 -35.75 -19.61 -9.22
C ARG A 12 -35.80 -19.73 -7.70
N VAL A 13 -35.12 -18.84 -6.96
CA VAL A 13 -35.28 -18.70 -5.52
C VAL A 13 -36.37 -17.65 -5.31
N GLU A 14 -37.47 -18.09 -4.68
CA GLU A 14 -38.58 -17.23 -4.28
C GLU A 14 -38.14 -16.22 -3.22
N GLU A 15 -38.58 -14.99 -3.41
CA GLU A 15 -38.43 -13.91 -2.45
C GLU A 15 -39.27 -14.24 -1.20
N THR A 16 -38.59 -14.45 -0.06
CA THR A 16 -39.20 -14.32 1.24
C THR A 16 -38.71 -13.06 1.92
N SER A 17 -39.69 -12.21 2.15
CA SER A 17 -39.69 -10.96 2.90
C SER A 17 -39.03 -11.06 4.28
N GLY A 18 -38.24 -10.04 4.62
CA GLY A 18 -38.16 -9.50 5.97
C GLY A 18 -36.97 -9.93 6.80
N ALA A 19 -35.96 -9.06 6.87
CA ALA A 19 -35.40 -8.55 8.13
C ALA A 19 -34.18 -7.63 7.80
N PHE A 20 -34.43 -6.36 7.84
CA PHE A 20 -33.39 -5.33 7.81
C PHE A 20 -32.62 -5.41 9.12
N ILE A 21 -31.49 -6.10 9.16
CA ILE A 21 -30.56 -6.04 10.28
C ILE A 21 -29.73 -4.76 10.12
N LYS A 22 -30.16 -3.70 10.80
CA LYS A 22 -29.31 -2.55 11.10
C LYS A 22 -28.16 -3.05 11.98
N ARG A 23 -27.00 -3.29 11.40
CA ARG A 23 -25.76 -3.36 12.16
C ARG A 23 -25.28 -1.93 12.36
N GLU A 24 -25.51 -1.40 13.54
CA GLU A 24 -24.82 -0.21 14.02
C GLU A 24 -23.33 -0.55 14.12
N PHE A 25 -22.54 0.12 13.28
CA PHE A 25 -21.10 0.09 13.41
C PHE A 25 -20.70 0.97 14.59
N THR A 26 -20.59 0.39 15.77
CA THR A 26 -19.90 1.03 16.88
C THR A 26 -18.41 0.97 16.59
N LEU A 27 -17.82 2.13 16.28
CA LEU A 27 -16.38 2.31 16.21
C LEU A 27 -15.79 2.06 17.60
N ALA A 28 -15.40 0.83 17.87
CA ALA A 28 -14.57 0.51 19.02
C ALA A 28 -13.16 1.08 18.74
N GLN A 29 -12.88 2.25 19.29
CA GLN A 29 -11.52 2.77 19.39
C GLN A 29 -10.72 1.82 20.27
N SER A 30 -9.88 0.98 19.65
CA SER A 30 -8.89 0.20 20.37
C SER A 30 -7.82 1.15 20.90
N GLN A 31 -7.94 1.49 22.18
CA GLN A 31 -6.92 2.23 22.91
C GLN A 31 -5.68 1.35 23.04
N SER A 32 -4.59 1.77 22.46
CA SER A 32 -3.27 1.21 22.70
C SER A 32 -2.89 1.35 24.17
N PRO A 33 -2.52 0.27 24.87
CA PRO A 33 -2.02 0.38 26.23
C PRO A 33 -0.51 0.64 26.22
N CYS A 34 -0.12 1.90 26.07
CA CYS A 34 1.21 2.33 26.44
C CYS A 34 1.21 3.84 26.75
N ASN A 35 0.58 4.18 27.89
CA ASN A 35 0.71 5.51 28.46
C ASN A 35 1.30 5.33 29.86
N ARG A 36 2.62 5.38 29.98
CA ARG A 36 3.29 5.41 31.26
C ARG A 36 3.60 6.86 31.61
N LYS A 37 2.73 7.46 32.41
CA LYS A 37 3.01 8.71 33.10
C LYS A 37 4.10 8.44 34.12
N SER A 38 5.17 9.21 34.03
CA SER A 38 6.24 9.27 35.03
C SER A 38 5.80 10.11 36.19
N ASP A 39 5.42 9.48 37.30
CA ASP A 39 5.36 10.14 38.61
C ASP A 39 6.70 9.88 39.34
N PHE A 40 7.43 10.94 39.52
CA PHE A 40 8.66 10.98 40.29
C PHE A 40 8.30 11.22 41.76
N THR A 41 8.40 10.19 42.61
CA THR A 41 8.58 10.38 44.05
C THR A 41 9.51 9.30 44.61
N SER A 42 10.42 9.80 45.39
CA SER A 42 11.60 9.25 46.01
C SER A 42 11.44 7.96 46.84
N ALA A 43 12.60 7.30 46.97
CA ALA A 43 13.16 6.55 48.11
C ALA A 43 13.24 5.02 47.99
N ASN A 44 14.50 4.63 47.75
CA ASN A 44 15.34 3.60 48.38
C ASN A 44 15.22 2.10 48.00
N PRO A 45 16.34 1.39 48.04
CA PRO A 45 16.62 0.25 47.17
C PRO A 45 16.48 -1.09 47.91
N ARG A 46 15.92 -2.06 47.23
CA ARG A 46 16.22 -3.49 47.50
C ARG A 46 16.34 -4.24 46.18
N VAL A 47 17.53 -4.76 45.97
CA VAL A 47 17.90 -5.73 44.97
C VAL A 47 16.91 -6.88 44.93
N GLN A 48 16.28 -7.11 43.78
CA GLN A 48 15.70 -8.39 43.42
C GLN A 48 16.15 -8.73 42.03
N THR A 49 16.87 -9.82 41.98
CA THR A 49 17.35 -10.55 40.83
C THR A 49 16.22 -11.11 39.98
N GLY A 50 16.39 -11.03 38.68
CA GLY A 50 15.81 -12.00 37.78
C GLY A 50 14.50 -11.65 37.13
N GLY A 51 14.57 -11.25 35.92
CA GLY A 51 13.46 -11.11 34.99
C GLY A 51 13.83 -10.24 33.81
N GLN A 52 14.84 -10.64 33.05
CA GLN A 52 14.97 -10.13 31.67
C GLN A 52 13.71 -10.60 30.94
N SER A 53 12.72 -9.74 30.89
CA SER A 53 11.68 -9.86 29.90
C SER A 53 12.36 -9.68 28.54
N ASN A 54 12.71 -10.80 27.94
CA ASN A 54 13.01 -10.91 26.53
C ASN A 54 11.81 -10.33 25.78
N CYS A 55 11.84 -9.03 25.48
CA CYS A 55 11.07 -8.49 24.37
C CYS A 55 11.68 -9.12 23.11
N ILE A 56 11.30 -10.37 22.86
CA ILE A 56 11.41 -10.97 21.54
C ILE A 56 10.70 -9.95 20.64
N HIS A 57 11.46 -9.23 19.82
CA HIS A 57 10.89 -8.55 18.67
C HIS A 57 10.22 -9.66 17.85
N LYS A 58 8.93 -9.89 18.11
CA LYS A 58 8.07 -10.63 17.22
C LYS A 58 8.24 -9.92 15.88
N GLU A 59 8.90 -10.57 14.93
CA GLU A 59 8.90 -10.09 13.55
C GLU A 59 7.46 -9.77 13.24
N LYS A 60 7.20 -8.51 12.94
CA LYS A 60 5.85 -8.03 12.73
C LYS A 60 5.41 -8.60 11.40
N VAL A 61 4.69 -9.71 11.45
CA VAL A 61 4.09 -10.32 10.27
C VAL A 61 3.18 -9.25 9.65
N MET A 62 3.38 -8.97 8.38
CA MET A 62 2.49 -8.09 7.62
C MET A 62 1.32 -8.94 7.12
N GLU A 63 0.11 -8.53 7.49
CA GLU A 63 -1.12 -9.21 7.09
C GLU A 63 -2.01 -8.26 6.32
N CYS A 64 -2.77 -8.79 5.39
CA CYS A 64 -3.76 -8.05 4.61
C CYS A 64 -4.88 -9.02 4.21
N THR A 65 -6.12 -8.58 4.34
CA THR A 65 -7.28 -9.33 3.84
C THR A 65 -7.86 -8.60 2.64
N VAL A 66 -8.02 -9.30 1.52
CA VAL A 66 -8.62 -8.72 0.30
C VAL A 66 -9.94 -9.41 0.02
N SER A 67 -11.00 -8.61 -0.05
CA SER A 67 -12.37 -9.08 -0.28
C SER A 67 -12.91 -8.53 -1.58
N TRP A 68 -13.51 -9.40 -2.40
CA TRP A 68 -14.25 -9.01 -3.57
C TRP A 68 -15.58 -8.38 -3.19
N THR A 69 -15.89 -7.22 -3.77
CA THR A 69 -17.10 -6.44 -3.50
C THR A 69 -18.10 -6.46 -4.66
N GLY A 70 -17.79 -7.15 -5.74
CA GLY A 70 -18.59 -7.20 -6.99
C GLY A 70 -19.86 -8.04 -6.91
N ALA A 71 -20.43 -8.27 -5.70
CA ALA A 71 -21.74 -8.90 -5.56
C ALA A 71 -22.85 -8.04 -6.18
N SER A 72 -23.97 -8.67 -6.53
CA SER A 72 -25.10 -8.02 -7.19
C SER A 72 -25.52 -6.71 -6.49
N GLY A 73 -25.61 -5.62 -7.28
CA GLY A 73 -25.93 -4.28 -6.77
C GLY A 73 -24.76 -3.34 -6.59
N THR A 74 -23.51 -3.77 -6.80
CA THR A 74 -22.35 -2.90 -6.86
C THR A 74 -22.16 -2.31 -8.27
N ARG A 75 -21.52 -1.13 -8.34
CA ARG A 75 -21.27 -0.46 -9.63
C ARG A 75 -20.16 -1.12 -10.46
N SER A 76 -19.34 -1.97 -9.86
CA SER A 76 -18.24 -2.66 -10.53
C SER A 76 -18.28 -4.16 -10.28
N ALA A 77 -18.18 -4.96 -11.36
CA ALA A 77 -18.07 -6.40 -11.27
C ALA A 77 -16.70 -6.86 -10.71
N MET A 78 -15.67 -6.03 -10.78
CA MET A 78 -14.29 -6.32 -10.39
C MET A 78 -13.77 -5.36 -9.32
N GLY A 79 -14.66 -4.94 -8.40
CA GLY A 79 -14.29 -4.14 -7.24
C GLY A 79 -13.75 -5.01 -6.09
N PHE A 80 -12.74 -4.53 -5.39
CA PHE A 80 -12.16 -5.18 -4.22
C PHE A 80 -11.86 -4.15 -3.13
N VAL A 81 -11.86 -4.61 -1.88
CA VAL A 81 -11.39 -3.83 -0.73
C VAL A 81 -10.36 -4.65 0.01
N ALA A 82 -9.20 -4.05 0.23
CA ALA A 82 -8.17 -4.59 1.10
C ALA A 82 -8.25 -3.94 2.48
N GLU A 83 -8.21 -4.76 3.52
CA GLU A 83 -7.98 -4.33 4.90
C GLU A 83 -6.56 -4.68 5.29
N THR A 84 -5.75 -3.67 5.59
CA THR A 84 -4.35 -3.85 5.96
C THR A 84 -4.19 -4.17 7.44
N GLY A 85 -3.11 -4.84 7.82
CA GLY A 85 -2.79 -5.12 9.22
C GLY A 85 -2.63 -3.87 10.10
N SER A 86 -2.51 -2.69 9.50
CA SER A 86 -2.53 -1.39 10.19
C SER A 86 -3.95 -0.79 10.35
N GLY A 87 -5.00 -1.51 9.92
CA GLY A 87 -6.40 -1.10 10.07
C GLY A 87 -6.90 -0.11 9.03
N HIS A 88 -6.22 0.04 7.88
CA HIS A 88 -6.64 0.93 6.80
C HIS A 88 -7.32 0.15 5.68
N LEU A 89 -8.32 0.78 5.06
CA LEU A 89 -8.99 0.23 3.89
C LEU A 89 -8.42 0.84 2.61
N VAL A 90 -8.20 -0.03 1.61
CA VAL A 90 -7.74 0.35 0.28
C VAL A 90 -8.71 -0.23 -0.74
N ALA A 91 -9.43 0.64 -1.44
CA ALA A 91 -10.30 0.22 -2.54
C ALA A 91 -9.48 -0.02 -3.81
N MET A 92 -9.87 -1.06 -4.54
CA MET A 92 -9.29 -1.42 -5.84
C MET A 92 -10.39 -1.72 -6.84
N ASP A 93 -10.11 -1.47 -8.12
CA ASP A 93 -11.01 -1.80 -9.22
C ASP A 93 -10.22 -2.23 -10.46
N GLY A 94 -10.93 -2.81 -11.43
CA GLY A 94 -10.42 -3.16 -12.73
C GLY A 94 -10.58 -2.04 -13.77
N ALA A 95 -9.93 -2.22 -14.93
CA ALA A 95 -10.20 -1.40 -16.08
C ALA A 95 -11.57 -1.76 -16.67
N PRO A 96 -12.31 -0.80 -17.25
CA PRO A 96 -13.51 -1.10 -18.01
C PRO A 96 -13.16 -1.84 -19.32
N ASP A 97 -14.02 -2.80 -19.67
CA ASP A 97 -13.99 -3.50 -20.95
C ASP A 97 -15.40 -3.43 -21.53
N PRO A 98 -15.63 -2.65 -22.61
CA PRO A 98 -16.95 -2.50 -23.21
C PRO A 98 -17.53 -3.80 -23.74
N ASP A 99 -16.66 -4.74 -24.15
CA ASP A 99 -17.08 -6.03 -24.72
C ASP A 99 -17.45 -7.04 -23.62
N LYS A 100 -17.03 -6.80 -22.37
CA LYS A 100 -17.27 -7.70 -21.24
C LYS A 100 -17.64 -6.92 -19.97
N PRO A 101 -18.73 -6.13 -19.97
CA PRO A 101 -19.08 -5.24 -18.86
C PRO A 101 -19.31 -5.98 -17.54
N ASP A 102 -19.84 -7.20 -17.58
CA ASP A 102 -20.12 -8.02 -16.39
C ASP A 102 -18.88 -8.71 -15.81
N GLN A 103 -17.73 -8.61 -16.49
CA GLN A 103 -16.44 -9.23 -16.10
C GLN A 103 -15.32 -8.21 -15.97
N SER A 104 -15.63 -6.93 -16.09
CA SER A 104 -14.66 -5.84 -16.05
C SER A 104 -14.91 -4.87 -14.90
N GLY A 105 -13.90 -4.06 -14.58
CA GLY A 105 -14.03 -2.95 -13.65
C GLY A 105 -14.77 -1.76 -14.28
N GLN A 106 -14.96 -0.74 -13.48
CA GLN A 106 -15.52 0.56 -13.86
C GLN A 106 -14.54 1.71 -13.61
N ASN A 107 -13.28 1.40 -13.25
CA ASN A 107 -12.26 2.39 -12.91
C ASN A 107 -12.70 3.33 -11.76
N LEU A 108 -13.42 2.79 -10.77
CA LEU A 108 -13.91 3.55 -9.61
C LEU A 108 -12.87 3.67 -8.50
N ALA A 109 -11.78 2.90 -8.58
CA ALA A 109 -10.67 2.93 -7.64
C ALA A 109 -9.35 2.58 -8.37
N ALA A 110 -8.23 2.69 -7.65
CA ALA A 110 -6.92 2.36 -8.18
C ALA A 110 -6.85 0.87 -8.58
N ARG A 111 -6.15 0.59 -9.67
CA ARG A 111 -5.91 -0.79 -10.09
C ARG A 111 -4.83 -1.44 -9.22
N PRO A 112 -4.85 -2.75 -9.00
CA PRO A 112 -3.85 -3.43 -8.18
C PRO A 112 -2.40 -3.13 -8.59
N MET A 113 -2.10 -3.08 -9.89
CA MET A 113 -0.76 -2.76 -10.38
C MET A 113 -0.37 -1.29 -10.17
N GLU A 114 -1.32 -0.37 -10.16
CA GLU A 114 -1.09 1.03 -9.81
C GLU A 114 -0.72 1.17 -8.33
N LEU A 115 -1.33 0.37 -7.45
CA LEU A 115 -0.99 0.35 -6.02
C LEU A 115 0.42 -0.20 -5.77
N LEU A 116 0.88 -1.20 -6.53
CA LEU A 116 2.27 -1.66 -6.48
C LEU A 116 3.25 -0.54 -6.87
N LEU A 117 2.93 0.20 -7.93
CA LEU A 117 3.73 1.33 -8.39
C LEU A 117 3.72 2.47 -7.36
N ALA A 118 2.55 2.82 -6.82
CA ALA A 118 2.39 3.83 -5.78
C ALA A 118 3.15 3.43 -4.49
N GLY A 119 3.07 2.15 -4.10
CA GLY A 119 3.82 1.60 -2.97
C GLY A 119 5.34 1.73 -3.13
N ALA A 120 5.85 1.46 -4.34
CA ALA A 120 7.27 1.65 -4.64
C ALA A 120 7.68 3.13 -4.54
N GLY A 121 6.88 4.03 -5.09
CA GLY A 121 7.11 5.47 -5.00
C GLY A 121 7.07 5.98 -3.56
N GLY A 122 6.09 5.54 -2.77
CA GLY A 122 5.97 5.89 -1.37
C GLY A 122 7.13 5.39 -0.52
N CYS A 123 7.55 4.13 -0.72
CA CYS A 123 8.68 3.52 -0.04
C CYS A 123 9.98 4.30 -0.29
N THR A 124 10.29 4.58 -1.54
CA THR A 124 11.46 5.34 -1.95
C THR A 124 11.43 6.80 -1.45
N ALA A 125 10.27 7.48 -1.58
CA ALA A 125 10.11 8.85 -1.07
C ALA A 125 10.32 8.93 0.44
N TYR A 126 9.80 7.96 1.19
CA TYR A 126 10.00 7.86 2.63
C TYR A 126 11.49 7.79 2.99
N ASP A 127 12.25 6.92 2.33
CA ASP A 127 13.68 6.77 2.57
C ASP A 127 14.43 8.08 2.28
N VAL A 128 14.18 8.71 1.12
CA VAL A 128 14.84 9.96 0.72
C VAL A 128 14.56 11.06 1.74
N VAL A 129 13.30 11.26 2.12
CA VAL A 129 12.92 12.26 3.13
C VAL A 129 13.56 11.95 4.48
N LEU A 130 13.56 10.69 4.91
CA LEU A 130 14.17 10.28 6.17
C LEU A 130 15.68 10.54 6.21
N MET A 131 16.40 10.22 5.12
CA MET A 131 17.84 10.47 5.00
C MET A 131 18.14 11.96 5.03
N LEU A 132 17.38 12.78 4.31
CA LEU A 132 17.55 14.24 4.31
C LEU A 132 17.30 14.82 5.71
N LYS A 133 16.23 14.40 6.39
CA LYS A 133 15.92 14.84 7.77
C LYS A 133 17.00 14.41 8.76
N ARG A 134 17.51 13.17 8.66
CA ARG A 134 18.62 12.69 9.51
C ARG A 134 19.92 13.46 9.24
N GLY A 135 20.14 13.87 7.98
CA GLY A 135 21.23 14.77 7.60
C GLY A 135 21.02 16.23 8.03
N ARG A 136 19.91 16.56 8.73
CA ARG A 136 19.55 17.91 9.18
C ARG A 136 19.36 18.90 8.03
N HIS A 137 19.00 18.42 6.85
CA HIS A 137 18.66 19.26 5.70
C HIS A 137 17.24 19.83 5.86
N ALA A 138 17.05 21.08 5.46
CA ALA A 138 15.77 21.77 5.56
C ALA A 138 14.85 21.37 4.39
N VAL A 139 14.45 20.07 4.35
CA VAL A 139 13.53 19.54 3.37
C VAL A 139 12.10 19.94 3.71
N SER A 140 11.38 20.54 2.74
CA SER A 140 10.00 20.99 2.86
C SER A 140 9.03 20.17 2.02
N GLY A 141 9.50 19.42 1.02
CA GLY A 141 8.67 18.57 0.19
C GLY A 141 9.47 17.55 -0.61
N CYS A 142 8.80 16.45 -0.95
CA CYS A 142 9.31 15.43 -1.85
C CYS A 142 8.13 14.86 -2.63
N THR A 143 8.23 14.92 -3.95
CA THR A 143 7.26 14.30 -4.86
C THR A 143 7.99 13.31 -5.74
N VAL A 144 7.42 12.13 -5.95
CA VAL A 144 7.96 11.14 -6.88
C VAL A 144 6.91 10.89 -7.95
N LYS A 145 7.25 11.21 -9.19
CA LYS A 145 6.43 10.87 -10.36
C LYS A 145 6.98 9.57 -10.94
N LEU A 146 6.10 8.59 -11.08
CA LEU A 146 6.46 7.29 -11.65
C LEU A 146 5.79 7.11 -13.00
N SER A 147 6.53 6.51 -13.94
CA SER A 147 6.00 5.97 -15.18
C SER A 147 6.54 4.55 -15.36
N SER A 148 5.75 3.68 -15.99
CA SER A 148 6.13 2.28 -16.13
C SER A 148 5.65 1.69 -17.46
N GLU A 149 6.38 0.69 -17.92
CA GLU A 149 6.01 -0.19 -19.02
C GLU A 149 5.79 -1.59 -18.48
N ARG A 150 4.91 -2.33 -19.12
CA ARG A 150 4.59 -3.72 -18.78
C ARG A 150 4.87 -4.63 -19.98
N ALA A 151 5.10 -5.90 -19.72
CA ALA A 151 5.23 -6.91 -20.77
C ALA A 151 3.94 -6.97 -21.62
N ASP A 152 4.10 -7.17 -22.93
CA ASP A 152 2.99 -7.28 -23.87
C ASP A 152 2.22 -8.61 -23.70
N THR A 153 2.93 -9.64 -23.25
CA THR A 153 2.41 -11.00 -23.03
C THR A 153 2.26 -11.29 -21.53
N ASP A 154 1.37 -12.23 -21.18
CA ASP A 154 1.24 -12.71 -19.81
C ASP A 154 2.46 -13.57 -19.38
N PRO A 155 2.85 -13.35 -18.10
CA PRO A 155 2.34 -12.40 -17.12
C PRO A 155 2.82 -10.97 -17.43
N LYS A 156 1.88 -10.03 -17.41
CA LYS A 156 2.14 -8.60 -17.71
C LYS A 156 2.86 -7.90 -16.55
N VAL A 157 4.06 -8.36 -16.23
CA VAL A 157 4.92 -7.74 -15.20
C VAL A 157 5.43 -6.37 -15.64
N PHE A 158 5.88 -5.55 -14.72
CA PHE A 158 6.64 -4.35 -15.07
C PHE A 158 7.97 -4.76 -15.69
N THR A 159 8.31 -4.14 -16.84
CA THR A 159 9.57 -4.32 -17.55
C THR A 159 10.47 -3.10 -17.41
N ARG A 160 9.87 -1.91 -17.26
CA ARG A 160 10.58 -0.66 -17.01
C ARG A 160 9.80 0.22 -16.04
N ILE A 161 10.50 0.85 -15.10
CA ILE A 161 9.95 1.84 -14.18
C ILE A 161 10.90 3.03 -14.14
N ASN A 162 10.39 4.23 -14.44
CA ASN A 162 11.12 5.47 -14.25
C ASN A 162 10.56 6.21 -13.03
N MET A 163 11.45 6.69 -12.15
CA MET A 163 11.11 7.46 -10.96
C MET A 163 11.78 8.84 -11.03
N HIS A 164 10.99 9.88 -11.17
CA HIS A 164 11.46 11.25 -11.16
C HIS A 164 11.13 11.91 -9.81
N PHE A 165 12.18 12.39 -9.11
CA PHE A 165 12.05 13.01 -7.79
C PHE A 165 12.11 14.52 -7.91
N THR A 166 11.13 15.21 -7.34
CA THR A 166 11.17 16.66 -7.12
C THR A 166 11.32 16.89 -5.63
N VAL A 167 12.50 17.30 -5.18
CA VAL A 167 12.81 17.59 -3.77
C VAL A 167 12.81 19.10 -3.55
N ARG A 168 12.04 19.57 -2.57
CA ARG A 168 11.95 20.98 -2.18
C ARG A 168 12.62 21.18 -0.82
N GLY A 169 13.34 22.29 -0.69
CA GLY A 169 13.95 22.66 0.59
C GLY A 169 15.00 23.74 0.45
N LYS A 170 15.49 24.23 1.56
CA LYS A 170 16.42 25.35 1.59
C LYS A 170 17.86 24.84 1.66
N GLY A 171 18.69 25.26 0.70
CA GLY A 171 20.12 24.98 0.68
C GLY A 171 20.48 23.51 0.58
N ILE A 172 19.66 22.69 -0.06
CA ILE A 172 19.92 21.25 -0.23
C ILE A 172 20.80 21.05 -1.46
N ALA A 173 22.02 20.58 -1.25
CA ALA A 173 22.91 20.29 -2.37
C ALA A 173 22.40 19.11 -3.22
N PRO A 174 22.39 19.20 -4.55
CA PRO A 174 21.93 18.11 -5.44
C PRO A 174 22.62 16.77 -5.18
N THR A 175 23.91 16.78 -4.86
CA THR A 175 24.70 15.58 -4.54
C THR A 175 24.20 14.81 -3.31
N VAL A 176 23.58 15.52 -2.37
CA VAL A 176 22.98 14.89 -1.17
C VAL A 176 21.69 14.16 -1.55
N VAL A 177 20.87 14.77 -2.40
CA VAL A 177 19.64 14.17 -2.91
C VAL A 177 19.96 12.95 -3.76
N GLU A 178 20.92 13.07 -4.68
CA GLU A 178 21.39 11.97 -5.52
C GLU A 178 21.83 10.76 -4.69
N ARG A 179 22.65 11.03 -3.66
CA ARG A 179 23.11 9.98 -2.74
C ARG A 179 21.96 9.33 -1.98
N ALA A 180 20.98 10.10 -1.54
CA ALA A 180 19.81 9.57 -0.82
C ALA A 180 18.97 8.67 -1.74
N ILE A 181 18.71 9.09 -2.97
CA ILE A 181 17.98 8.30 -3.97
C ILE A 181 18.72 7.00 -4.26
N LYS A 182 20.04 7.08 -4.54
CA LYS A 182 20.87 5.92 -4.81
C LYS A 182 20.86 4.92 -3.64
N LEU A 183 21.03 5.39 -2.41
CA LEU A 183 21.00 4.54 -1.22
C LEU A 183 19.63 3.89 -0.99
N SER A 184 18.53 4.61 -1.24
CA SER A 184 17.19 4.03 -1.18
C SER A 184 17.07 2.90 -2.18
N HIS A 185 17.39 3.14 -3.44
CA HIS A 185 17.27 2.16 -4.51
C HIS A 185 18.16 0.93 -4.30
N ASP A 186 19.44 1.13 -3.93
CA ASP A 186 20.43 0.03 -3.86
C ASP A 186 20.29 -0.80 -2.57
N LYS A 187 19.75 -0.22 -1.48
CA LYS A 187 19.88 -0.84 -0.16
C LYS A 187 18.61 -0.87 0.69
N TYR A 188 17.79 0.18 0.68
CA TYR A 188 16.76 0.33 1.71
C TYR A 188 15.33 0.10 1.21
N CYS A 189 14.98 0.54 0.02
CA CYS A 189 13.63 0.39 -0.50
C CYS A 189 13.33 -1.04 -0.92
N SER A 190 12.69 -1.81 -0.04
CA SER A 190 12.31 -3.20 -0.32
C SER A 190 11.44 -3.32 -1.57
N ALA A 191 10.53 -2.37 -1.81
CA ALA A 191 9.65 -2.38 -2.98
C ALA A 191 10.46 -2.23 -4.28
N SER A 192 11.40 -1.27 -4.35
CA SER A 192 12.26 -1.11 -5.54
C SER A 192 13.15 -2.32 -5.78
N ILE A 193 13.72 -2.90 -4.71
CA ILE A 193 14.56 -4.10 -4.82
C ILE A 193 13.74 -5.30 -5.33
N MET A 194 12.50 -5.48 -4.87
CA MET A 194 11.63 -6.55 -5.35
C MET A 194 11.24 -6.35 -6.81
N LEU A 195 10.77 -5.15 -7.18
CA LEU A 195 10.35 -4.83 -8.54
C LEU A 195 11.52 -4.84 -9.53
N GLY A 196 12.72 -4.46 -9.08
CA GLY A 196 13.96 -4.52 -9.87
C GLY A 196 14.41 -5.92 -10.26
N LYS A 197 13.72 -6.99 -9.78
CA LYS A 197 13.98 -8.36 -10.27
C LYS A 197 13.35 -8.62 -11.64
N THR A 198 12.34 -7.86 -12.02
CA THR A 198 11.64 -8.00 -13.31
C THR A 198 11.71 -6.73 -14.16
N ALA A 199 11.90 -5.56 -13.55
CA ALA A 199 11.89 -4.26 -14.20
C ALA A 199 13.26 -3.58 -14.13
N GLU A 200 13.67 -2.94 -15.21
CA GLU A 200 14.72 -1.94 -15.19
C GLU A 200 14.19 -0.67 -14.51
N ILE A 201 14.82 -0.28 -13.39
CA ILE A 201 14.40 0.92 -12.64
C ILE A 201 15.43 2.02 -12.90
N THR A 202 14.94 3.14 -13.45
CA THR A 202 15.73 4.35 -13.68
C THR A 202 15.25 5.48 -12.78
N THR A 203 16.19 6.31 -12.32
CA THR A 203 15.90 7.43 -11.43
C THR A 203 16.44 8.73 -12.02
N SER A 204 15.69 9.81 -11.84
CA SER A 204 16.12 11.18 -12.12
C SER A 204 15.57 12.10 -11.04
N PHE A 205 16.16 13.29 -10.89
CA PHE A 205 15.71 14.19 -9.85
C PHE A 205 15.96 15.66 -10.19
N GLU A 206 15.24 16.53 -9.52
CA GLU A 206 15.47 17.96 -9.46
C GLU A 206 15.36 18.45 -8.01
N VAL A 207 16.08 19.53 -7.70
CA VAL A 207 16.02 20.19 -6.38
C VAL A 207 15.49 21.60 -6.59
N ILE A 208 14.42 21.94 -5.87
CA ILE A 208 13.78 23.25 -5.93
C ILE A 208 14.05 23.98 -4.61
N GLU A 209 14.67 25.15 -4.69
CA GLU A 209 14.84 26.03 -3.54
C GLU A 209 13.47 26.52 -3.04
N ALA A 210 13.22 26.42 -1.70
CA ALA A 210 11.92 26.74 -1.10
C ALA A 210 12.08 27.37 0.30
#